data_94ab513ad4bcf140f52f70a2fdb86580
#
_entry.id   94ab513ad4bcf140f52f70a2fdb86580
#
_cell.length_a   1.000
_cell.length_b   1.000
_cell.length_c   1.000
_cell.angle_alpha   90.00
_cell.angle_beta   90.00
_cell.angle_gamma   90.00
#
_symmetry.space_group_name_H-M   'P 1'
#
loop_
_entity.id
_entity.type
_entity.pdbx_description
1 polymer ?
#
loop_
_entity_poly.entity_id
_entity_poly.type
_entity_poly.pdbx_seq_one_letter_code
_entity_poly.pdbx_strand_id
1 'polypeptide(L)'
;KVHAGLRVIDPELAQESVLLGPNPLTEREKEVLLAAATGADAREIATRLRLGEGTVRNYLSSAIAKTHARNRTEAARTAETNGWL
;
A
#
# COMPACT_ATOMS: atom_id res chain seq x y z
N LYS A 1 17.53 -19.28 2.34
CA LYS A 1 17.14 -19.38 2.18
C LYS A 1 16.80 -19.49 1.88
N VAL A 2 16.88 -19.22 2.38
CA VAL A 2 16.48 -19.29 2.20
C VAL A 2 16.18 -19.45 2.00
N HIS A 3 16.32 -19.53 2.00
CA HIS A 3 15.88 -19.62 1.85
C HIS A 3 15.63 -19.89 1.65
N ALA A 4 15.97 -20.03 1.96
CA ALA A 4 15.74 -20.03 1.93
C ALA A 4 15.45 -20.05 1.91
N GLY A 5 15.27 -20.23 2.17
CA GLY A 5 14.92 -19.93 2.09
C GLY A 5 14.52 -19.70 2.27
N LEU A 6 14.34 -19.69 2.45
CA LEU A 6 13.93 -19.22 2.60
C LEU A 6 13.46 -19.13 2.72
N ARG A 7 13.33 -19.37 2.89
CA ARG A 7 12.88 -18.87 3.00
C ARG A 7 12.56 -18.75 3.36
N VAL A 8 12.69 -18.86 3.57
CA VAL A 8 12.43 -18.36 3.79
C VAL A 8 12.09 -18.06 4.13
N ILE A 9 11.84 -18.30 4.50
CA ILE A 9 11.70 -17.76 4.77
C ILE A 9 11.80 -17.83 5.02
N ASP A 10 11.82 -17.78 5.18
CA ASP A 10 12.19 -17.43 5.38
C ASP A 10 12.36 -17.21 5.83
N PRO A 11 12.13 -17.40 6.18
CA PRO A 11 12.39 -16.81 6.59
C PRO A 11 12.96 -16.38 6.33
N GLU A 12 13.03 -16.03 5.84
CA GLU A 12 13.53 -15.28 5.43
C GLU A 12 13.08 -14.39 4.45
N LEU A 13 12.44 -14.20 3.79
CA LEU A 13 11.86 -13.37 2.99
C LEU A 13 10.95 -12.38 3.58
N ALA A 14 10.26 -12.74 4.34
CA ALA A 14 9.62 -11.97 5.36
C ALA A 14 10.62 -11.13 6.12
N GLN A 15 11.83 -11.45 5.94
CA GLN A 15 12.91 -10.71 6.56
C GLN A 15 13.02 -9.30 6.05
N GLU A 16 12.72 -9.10 4.79
CA GLU A 16 12.72 -7.75 4.26
C GLU A 16 11.70 -6.87 4.94
N SER A 17 10.53 -7.42 5.20
CA SER A 17 9.50 -6.69 5.90
C SER A 17 9.94 -6.31 7.30
N VAL A 18 10.68 -7.20 7.96
CA VAL A 18 11.19 -6.92 9.28
C VAL A 18 12.18 -5.77 9.27
N LEU A 19 13.05 -5.74 8.26
CA LEU A 19 14.05 -4.68 8.14
C LEU A 19 13.40 -3.32 7.84
N LEU A 20 12.33 -3.33 7.07
CA LEU A 20 11.63 -2.11 6.68
C LEU A 20 10.54 -1.73 7.68
N GLY A 21 10.30 -2.62 8.65
CA GLY A 21 9.25 -2.42 9.61
C GLY A 21 7.91 -2.96 9.13
N PRO A 22 6.92 -3.01 10.01
CA PRO A 22 5.60 -3.52 9.64
C PRO A 22 4.94 -2.59 8.63
N ASN A 23 4.12 -3.18 7.77
CA ASN A 23 3.34 -2.44 6.81
C ASN A 23 2.27 -1.62 7.55
N PRO A 24 2.29 -0.30 7.46
CA PRO A 24 1.33 0.53 8.20
C PRO A 24 -0.04 0.59 7.53
N LEU A 25 -0.15 0.09 6.29
CA LEU A 25 -1.37 0.21 5.52
C LEU A 25 -2.31 -0.96 5.79
N THR A 26 -3.61 -0.67 5.89
CA THR A 26 -4.61 -1.73 5.95
C THR A 26 -4.81 -2.30 4.56
N GLU A 27 -5.47 -3.46 4.49
CA GLU A 27 -5.75 -4.08 3.19
C GLU A 27 -6.53 -3.15 2.27
N ARG A 28 -7.52 -2.46 2.82
CA ARG A 28 -8.33 -1.56 2.02
C ARG A 28 -7.52 -0.34 1.55
N GLU A 29 -6.65 0.18 2.40
CA GLU A 29 -5.77 1.27 2.01
C GLU A 29 -4.85 0.84 0.87
N LYS A 30 -4.35 -0.40 0.93
CA LYS A 30 -3.51 -0.92 -0.16
C LYS A 30 -4.28 -1.00 -1.46
N GLU A 31 -5.52 -1.50 -1.41
CA GLU A 31 -6.36 -1.59 -2.60
C GLU A 31 -6.59 -0.22 -3.23
N VAL A 32 -6.88 0.77 -2.38
CA VAL A 32 -7.11 2.12 -2.86
C VAL A 32 -5.84 2.70 -3.49
N LEU A 33 -4.70 2.50 -2.85
CA LEU A 33 -3.43 2.99 -3.40
C LEU A 33 -3.06 2.32 -4.71
N LEU A 34 -3.28 1.00 -4.81
CA LEU A 34 -3.02 0.29 -6.06
C LEU A 34 -3.85 0.87 -7.19
N ALA A 35 -5.11 1.13 -6.93
CA ALA A 35 -5.98 1.74 -7.93
C ALA A 35 -5.53 3.15 -8.28
N ALA A 36 -5.12 3.92 -7.27
CA ALA A 36 -4.63 5.29 -7.50
C ALA A 36 -3.35 5.28 -8.34
N ALA A 37 -2.52 4.26 -8.18
CA ALA A 37 -1.27 4.15 -8.93
C ALA A 37 -1.52 3.98 -10.42
N THR A 38 -2.71 3.50 -10.81
CA THR A 38 -3.07 3.37 -12.23
C THR A 38 -3.54 4.70 -12.82
N GLY A 39 -3.61 5.75 -12.02
CA GLY A 39 -4.09 7.04 -12.45
C GLY A 39 -5.57 7.27 -12.21
N ALA A 40 -6.25 6.33 -11.58
CA ALA A 40 -7.69 6.47 -11.31
C ALA A 40 -7.94 7.57 -10.29
N ASP A 41 -8.98 8.34 -10.50
CA ASP A 41 -9.37 9.34 -9.51
C ASP A 41 -10.28 8.69 -8.45
N ALA A 42 -10.63 9.46 -7.42
CA ALA A 42 -11.41 8.93 -6.30
C ALA A 42 -12.74 8.33 -6.76
N ARG A 43 -13.36 8.94 -7.75
CA ARG A 43 -14.64 8.46 -8.27
C ARG A 43 -14.48 7.11 -8.94
N GLU A 44 -13.44 6.96 -9.77
CA GLU A 44 -13.18 5.69 -10.44
C GLU A 44 -12.84 4.60 -9.45
N ILE A 45 -12.05 4.94 -8.44
CA ILE A 45 -11.68 3.98 -7.41
C ILE A 45 -12.93 3.53 -6.66
N ALA A 46 -13.80 4.49 -6.32
CA ALA A 46 -15.03 4.18 -5.61
C ALA A 46 -15.89 3.20 -6.41
N THR A 47 -15.97 3.41 -7.71
CA THR A 47 -16.74 2.52 -8.58
C THR A 47 -16.12 1.12 -8.61
N ARG A 48 -14.80 1.04 -8.77
CA ARG A 48 -14.10 -0.25 -8.84
C ARG A 48 -14.22 -1.05 -7.56
N LEU A 49 -14.12 -0.38 -6.43
CA LEU A 49 -14.07 -1.05 -5.13
C LEU A 49 -15.44 -1.09 -4.46
N ARG A 50 -16.46 -0.53 -5.10
CA ARG A 50 -17.83 -0.47 -4.56
C ARG A 50 -17.86 0.24 -3.21
N LEU A 51 -17.19 1.38 -3.17
CA LEU A 51 -17.12 2.23 -1.99
C LEU A 51 -17.71 3.58 -2.32
N GLY A 52 -18.05 4.34 -1.28
CA GLY A 52 -18.41 5.74 -1.47
C GLY A 52 -17.17 6.57 -1.79
N GLU A 53 -17.37 7.62 -2.57
CA GLU A 53 -16.26 8.49 -2.95
C GLU A 53 -15.60 9.13 -1.74
N GLY A 54 -16.41 9.54 -0.75
CA GLY A 54 -15.88 10.11 0.50
C GLY A 54 -15.02 9.10 1.26
N THR A 55 -15.46 7.85 1.26
CA THR A 55 -14.70 6.78 1.91
C THR A 55 -13.35 6.58 1.23
N VAL A 56 -13.34 6.62 -0.11
CA VAL A 56 -12.09 6.52 -0.88
C VAL A 56 -11.15 7.66 -0.51
N ARG A 57 -11.67 8.88 -0.44
CA ARG A 57 -10.84 10.03 -0.06
C ARG A 57 -10.27 9.87 1.33
N ASN A 58 -11.04 9.31 2.26
CA ASN A 58 -10.55 9.07 3.61
C ASN A 58 -9.42 8.04 3.61
N TYR A 59 -9.57 6.97 2.84
CA TYR A 59 -8.50 5.98 2.72
C TYR A 59 -7.25 6.57 2.10
N LEU A 60 -7.41 7.41 1.08
CA LEU A 60 -6.26 8.08 0.45
C LEU A 60 -5.55 9.01 1.44
N SER A 61 -6.32 9.80 2.19
CA SER A 61 -5.75 10.69 3.19
C SER A 61 -4.99 9.92 4.25
N SER A 62 -5.56 8.82 4.71
CA SER A 62 -4.92 7.98 5.71
C SER A 62 -3.62 7.38 5.17
N ALA A 63 -3.65 6.88 3.94
CA ALA A 63 -2.48 6.29 3.32
C ALA A 63 -1.38 7.33 3.11
N ILE A 64 -1.76 8.53 2.69
CA ILE A 64 -0.81 9.63 2.50
C ILE A 64 -0.13 9.95 3.84
N ALA A 65 -0.91 10.03 4.91
CA ALA A 65 -0.36 10.33 6.23
C ALA A 65 0.56 9.21 6.71
N LYS A 66 0.17 7.96 6.51
CA LYS A 66 0.96 6.82 6.98
C LYS A 66 2.27 6.66 6.25
N THR A 67 2.33 7.08 5.00
CA THR A 67 3.55 7.00 4.20
C THR A 67 4.38 8.28 4.28
N HIS A 68 3.87 9.29 4.99
CA HIS A 68 4.51 10.62 5.08
C HIS A 68 4.70 11.25 3.71
N ALA A 69 3.77 10.96 2.81
CA ALA A 69 3.82 11.45 1.44
C ALA A 69 3.13 12.82 1.34
N ARG A 70 3.36 13.51 0.24
CA ARG A 70 2.72 14.79 -0.02
C ARG A 70 1.42 14.64 -0.81
N ASN A 71 1.29 13.53 -1.53
CA ASN A 71 0.10 13.28 -2.32
C ASN A 71 -0.03 11.78 -2.57
N ARG A 72 -1.13 11.37 -3.21
CA ARG A 72 -1.39 9.95 -3.42
C ARG A 72 -0.39 9.28 -4.33
N THR A 73 0.13 10.00 -5.31
CA THR A 73 1.13 9.46 -6.22
C THR A 73 2.41 9.12 -5.46
N GLU A 74 2.85 10.03 -4.60
CA GLU A 74 4.02 9.81 -3.78
C GLU A 74 3.77 8.69 -2.77
N ALA A 75 2.56 8.64 -2.21
CA ALA A 75 2.19 7.59 -1.26
C ALA A 75 2.28 6.22 -1.92
N ALA A 76 1.76 6.08 -3.13
CA ALA A 76 1.81 4.82 -3.86
C ALA A 76 3.26 4.43 -4.16
N ARG A 77 4.07 5.39 -4.55
CA ARG A 77 5.48 5.13 -4.85
C ARG A 77 6.24 4.68 -3.61
N THR A 78 6.01 5.38 -2.50
CA THR A 78 6.66 5.03 -1.24
C THR A 78 6.25 3.62 -0.80
N ALA A 79 4.96 3.32 -0.88
CA ALA A 79 4.47 2.01 -0.49
C ALA A 79 5.05 0.91 -1.38
N GLU A 80 5.16 1.18 -2.67
CA GLU A 80 5.72 0.23 -3.61
C GLU A 80 7.20 -0.01 -3.32
N THR A 81 7.95 1.07 -3.09
CA THR A 81 9.37 0.98 -2.78
C THR A 81 9.62 0.17 -1.52
N ASN A 82 8.76 0.33 -0.52
CA ASN A 82 8.91 -0.37 0.74
C ASN A 82 8.30 -1.77 0.74
N GLY A 83 7.73 -2.19 -0.37
CA GLY A 83 7.12 -3.51 -0.46
C GLY A 83 5.80 -3.62 0.26
N TRP A 84 5.13 -2.51 0.50
CA TRP A 84 3.85 -2.49 1.21
C TRP A 84 2.65 -2.71 0.29
N LEU A 85 2.83 -2.63 -1.01
CA LEU A 85 1.77 -2.87 -1.98
C LEU A 85 1.91 -4.22 -2.66
#